data_43a98e907dda6e0b42799221c1a82c85
#
_entry.id   43a98e907dda6e0b42799221c1a82c85
#
_cell.length_a   1.000
_cell.length_b   1.000
_cell.length_c   1.000
_cell.angle_alpha   90.00
_cell.angle_beta   90.00
_cell.angle_gamma   90.00
#
_symmetry.space_group_name_H-M   'P 1'
#
loop_
_entity.id
_entity.type
_entity.pdbx_description
1 polymer ?
#
loop_
_entity_poly.entity_id
_entity_poly.type
_entity_poly.pdbx_seq_one_letter_code
_entity_poly.pdbx_strand_id
1 'polypeptide(L)' 'MPRKIQATLTIDMYDHVEAIKEYGGYRSISEVVNKALEKLVNEHAYNEIYKYYLQKVRDGRNEVTE' A
#
# COMPACT_ATOMS: atom_id res chain seq x y z
N MET A 1 -8.54 11.23 -7.36
CA MET A 1 -9.40 10.56 -6.41
C MET A 1 -8.74 9.31 -5.84
N PRO A 2 -9.02 9.02 -4.59
CA PRO A 2 -8.45 7.79 -4.03
C PRO A 2 -9.06 6.57 -4.69
N ARG A 3 -8.27 5.53 -4.75
CA ARG A 3 -8.73 4.26 -5.29
C ARG A 3 -8.75 3.22 -4.20
N LYS A 4 -9.68 2.30 -4.31
CA LYS A 4 -9.77 1.21 -3.35
C LYS A 4 -9.02 0.00 -3.85
N ILE A 5 -8.42 -0.71 -2.92
CA ILE A 5 -7.74 -1.97 -3.21
C ILE A 5 -8.35 -3.04 -2.32
N GLN A 6 -8.59 -4.21 -2.89
CA GLN A 6 -9.00 -5.36 -2.12
C GLN A 6 -7.84 -6.34 -2.04
N ALA A 7 -7.66 -6.90 -0.86
CA ALA A 7 -6.60 -7.88 -0.65
C ALA A 7 -7.12 -9.00 0.23
N THR A 8 -6.69 -10.21 -0.08
CA THR A 8 -7.05 -11.36 0.73
C THR A 8 -5.91 -11.63 1.71
N LEU A 9 -6.23 -11.70 2.98
CA LEU A 9 -5.25 -11.96 4.02
C LEU A 9 -5.52 -13.32 4.64
N THR A 10 -4.45 -13.99 5.06
CA THR A 10 -4.63 -15.18 5.89
C THR A 10 -5.15 -14.73 7.25
N ILE A 11 -5.76 -15.68 7.97
CA ILE A 11 -6.26 -15.39 9.31
C ILE A 11 -5.13 -14.89 10.19
N ASP A 12 -3.97 -15.54 10.10
CA ASP A 12 -2.82 -15.14 10.90
C ASP A 12 -2.41 -13.70 10.60
N MET A 13 -2.33 -13.33 9.33
CA MET A 13 -1.95 -11.97 8.96
C MET A 13 -3.00 -10.97 9.41
N TYR A 14 -4.27 -11.35 9.30
CA TYR A 14 -5.34 -10.48 9.76
C TYR A 14 -5.22 -10.20 11.25
N ASP A 15 -4.89 -11.24 12.02
CA ASP A 15 -4.69 -11.08 13.46
C ASP A 15 -3.56 -10.12 13.76
N HIS A 16 -2.47 -10.19 12.99
CA HIS A 16 -1.37 -9.25 13.16
C HIS A 16 -1.79 -7.83 12.87
N VAL A 17 -2.60 -7.63 11.83
CA VAL A 17 -3.08 -6.30 11.49
C VAL A 17 -3.94 -5.74 12.61
N GLU A 18 -4.82 -6.57 13.16
CA GLU A 18 -5.65 -6.14 14.28
C GLU A 18 -4.80 -5.78 15.49
N ALA A 19 -3.79 -6.60 15.77
CA ALA A 19 -2.91 -6.35 16.90
C ALA A 19 -2.16 -5.03 16.72
N ILE A 20 -1.68 -4.76 15.52
CA ILE A 20 -0.98 -3.51 15.25
C ILE A 20 -1.92 -2.33 15.41
N LYS A 21 -3.15 -2.49 14.95
CA LYS A 21 -4.14 -1.44 15.08
C LYS A 21 -4.35 -1.06 16.55
N GLU A 22 -4.54 -2.08 17.40
CA GLU A 22 -4.76 -1.83 18.82
C GLU A 22 -3.52 -1.28 19.50
N TYR A 23 -2.39 -1.89 19.22
CA TYR A 23 -1.13 -1.52 19.84
C TYR A 23 -0.73 -0.09 19.47
N GLY A 24 -0.90 0.26 18.20
CA GLY A 24 -0.47 1.57 17.70
C GLY A 24 -1.51 2.66 17.82
N GLY A 25 -2.72 2.33 18.27
CA GLY A 25 -3.75 3.35 18.40
C GLY A 25 -4.31 3.83 17.08
N TYR A 26 -4.26 3.00 16.06
CA TYR A 26 -4.81 3.39 14.76
C TYR A 26 -6.32 3.33 14.79
N ARG A 27 -6.95 4.18 13.99
CA ARG A 27 -8.41 4.26 13.98
C ARG A 27 -9.07 3.12 13.25
N SER A 28 -8.43 2.60 12.21
CA SER A 28 -9.04 1.58 11.38
C SER A 28 -7.97 0.72 10.75
N ILE A 29 -8.41 -0.41 10.21
CA ILE A 29 -7.51 -1.29 9.48
C ILE A 29 -6.97 -0.60 8.24
N SER A 30 -7.79 0.22 7.58
CA SER A 30 -7.31 0.96 6.42
C SER A 30 -6.14 1.86 6.77
N GLU A 31 -6.17 2.48 7.93
CA GLU A 31 -5.07 3.34 8.35
C GLU A 31 -3.80 2.52 8.55
N VAL A 32 -3.92 1.34 9.17
CA VAL A 32 -2.78 0.46 9.35
C VAL A 32 -2.18 0.08 8.00
N VAL A 33 -3.04 -0.32 7.07
CA VAL A 33 -2.58 -0.74 5.74
C VAL A 33 -1.89 0.41 5.02
N ASN A 34 -2.48 1.60 5.07
CA ASN A 34 -1.88 2.76 4.42
C ASN A 34 -0.52 3.10 5.00
N LYS A 35 -0.38 3.02 6.32
CA LYS A 35 0.91 3.29 6.95
C LYS A 35 1.95 2.25 6.55
N ALA A 36 1.55 1.00 6.48
CA ALA A 36 2.45 -0.06 6.06
C ALA A 36 2.92 0.16 4.63
N LEU A 37 2.00 0.53 3.74
CA LEU A 37 2.33 0.78 2.35
C LEU A 37 3.23 2.00 2.20
N GLU A 38 2.98 3.06 2.98
CA GLU A 38 3.85 4.22 2.96
C GLU A 38 5.28 3.84 3.31
N LYS A 39 5.41 3.01 4.35
CA LYS A 39 6.72 2.59 4.79
C LYS A 39 7.42 1.79 3.68
N LEU A 40 6.69 0.89 3.06
CA LEU A 40 7.24 0.06 1.99
C LEU A 40 7.66 0.92 0.80
N VAL A 41 6.82 1.89 0.43
CA VAL A 41 7.14 2.80 -0.67
C VAL A 41 8.41 3.59 -0.34
N ASN A 42 8.51 4.07 0.90
CA ASN A 42 9.69 4.84 1.29
C ASN A 42 10.96 4.01 1.27
N GLU A 43 10.85 2.71 1.56
CA GLU A 43 12.00 1.83 1.51
C GLU A 43 12.57 1.70 0.10
N HIS A 44 11.72 1.88 -0.91
CA HIS A 44 12.13 1.73 -2.31
C HIS A 44 12.25 3.06 -3.04
N ALA A 45 12.06 4.17 -2.35
CA ALA A 45 11.96 5.48 -2.99
C ALA A 45 13.17 5.86 -3.83
N TYR A 46 14.36 5.38 -3.43
CA TYR A 46 15.59 5.72 -4.14
C TYR A 46 16.09 4.62 -5.05
N ASN A 47 15.31 3.56 -5.21
CA ASN A 47 15.70 2.45 -6.06
C ASN A 47 15.36 2.77 -7.51
N GLU A 48 16.37 2.77 -8.38
CA GLU A 48 16.17 3.15 -9.79
C GLU A 48 15.29 2.16 -10.52
N ILE A 49 15.42 0.88 -10.21
CA ILE A 49 14.57 -0.13 -10.85
C ILE A 49 13.13 0.07 -10.46
N TYR A 50 12.89 0.35 -9.19
CA TYR A 50 11.53 0.63 -8.73
C TYR A 50 10.94 1.85 -9.43
N LYS A 51 11.74 2.92 -9.58
CA LYS A 51 11.28 4.12 -10.27
C LYS A 51 10.89 3.83 -11.70
N TYR A 52 11.64 2.96 -12.36
CA TYR A 52 11.31 2.56 -13.72
C TYR A 52 9.94 1.90 -13.78
N TYR A 53 9.68 0.96 -12.88
CA TYR A 53 8.39 0.29 -12.86
C TYR A 53 7.26 1.23 -12.49
N LEU A 54 7.50 2.15 -11.58
CA LEU A 54 6.49 3.13 -11.20
C LEU A 54 6.12 4.00 -12.40
N GLN A 55 7.11 4.44 -13.14
CA GLN A 55 6.86 5.26 -14.33
C GLN A 55 6.08 4.48 -15.37
N LYS A 56 6.41 3.20 -15.52
CA LYS A 56 5.72 2.34 -16.47
C LYS A 56 4.24 2.20 -16.12
N VAL A 57 3.93 2.06 -14.84
CA VAL A 57 2.55 1.98 -14.39
C VAL A 57 1.80 3.27 -14.69
N ARG A 58 2.44 4.40 -14.41
CA ARG A 58 1.83 5.69 -14.65
C ARG A 58 1.59 5.94 -16.14
N ASP A 59 2.54 5.55 -16.96
CA ASP A 59 2.40 5.69 -18.41
C ASP A 59 1.25 4.85 -18.94
N GLY A 60 1.13 3.63 -18.45
CA GLY A 60 0.05 2.76 -18.85
C GLY A 60 -1.31 3.32 -18.47
N ARG A 61 -1.38 3.93 -17.31
CA ARG A 61 -2.63 4.52 -16.87
C ARG A 61 -3.01 5.71 -17.74
N ASN A 62 -2.03 6.50 -18.12
CA ASN A 62 -2.28 7.64 -18.97
C ASN A 62 -2.80 7.21 -20.33
N GLU A 63 -2.29 6.11 -20.85
CA GLU A 63 -2.74 5.60 -22.13
C GLU A 63 -4.16 5.12 -22.10
N VAL A 64 -4.59 4.63 -20.95
CA VAL A 64 -5.93 4.07 -20.81
C VAL A 64 -6.98 5.14 -20.56
N THR A 65 -6.56 6.28 -20.20
CA THR A 65 -7.46 7.35 -19.84
C THR A 65 -8.40 7.69 -20.93
N GLU A 66 -9.53 7.85 -20.56
CA GLU A 66 -10.50 8.26 -21.40
C GLU A 66 -11.06 9.50 -21.13
#